data_8498c427692e449482d486c2e1d71ebb
#
_entry.id   8498c427692e449482d486c2e1d71ebb
#
_cell.length_a   1.000
_cell.length_b   1.000
_cell.length_c   1.000
_cell.angle_alpha   90.00
_cell.angle_beta   90.00
_cell.angle_gamma   90.00
#
_symmetry.space_group_name_H-M   'P 1'
#
loop_
_entity.id
_entity.type
_entity.pdbx_description
1 polymer ?
#
loop_
_entity_poly.entity_id
_entity_poly.type
_entity_poly.pdbx_seq_one_letter_code
_entity_poly.pdbx_strand_id
1 'polypeptide(L)'
;MLYIGVDLGTSAVKLLLMDESGKVLNIVSKEYPISFPKPGWSEQNPCDWWEQTVAGLIELTKDFDRSAVAGISFGGQMHGLVVLDENDNVIRPAILWNDGRTQKETDYLNNVIGKEKLSELTGNIAFAGFTAPKILWLKANEPENFAKIKKLMLPKDYIAYRMTGVFSTDYSDASGMLLLDVKNKCWSKEMLDICDVREEWLPGLYESSEKTGTLKADVACELGFPKDCIVAAGAGDNAAAAIGTGTVGAGKCNLSLGTSGTLFITSDEFRVDSHNALHSFDHADGGYHLMGCMLSAASCNNWWMKDILHSDDFVNEQKPLEEDGRLGENHVYFLPYLMGERSPHNDPSARAAFIGMSMDTDRADMLQAVFEGVAYGLRDSLEVAKSLGVAPKSTTICGGGAKSVLWRKIVANVMNMQVDTVEVEEGPAYGGAILAAVANGCFENVEDAAAAIVRKKDTTMPSPQLVEKYEKGYAKFKQFYPALKGKY
;
A
#
# COMPACT_ATOMS: atom_id res chain seq x y z
N MET A 1 -22.08 19.50 2.38
CA MET A 1 -20.62 19.73 2.51
C MET A 1 -19.89 18.88 1.49
N LEU A 2 -18.69 19.32 1.10
CA LEU A 2 -17.83 18.61 0.16
C LEU A 2 -16.51 18.23 0.84
N TYR A 3 -15.99 17.04 0.53
CA TYR A 3 -14.75 16.51 1.07
C TYR A 3 -13.82 16.10 -0.07
N ILE A 4 -12.54 16.37 0.10
CA ILE A 4 -11.51 16.08 -0.90
C ILE A 4 -10.53 15.06 -0.35
N GLY A 5 -10.31 13.99 -1.10
CA GLY A 5 -9.21 13.06 -0.89
C GLY A 5 -8.12 13.28 -1.93
N VAL A 6 -6.90 13.38 -1.44
CA VAL A 6 -5.69 13.56 -2.26
C VAL A 6 -4.86 12.28 -2.17
N ASP A 7 -4.75 11.54 -3.26
CA ASP A 7 -3.85 10.38 -3.38
C ASP A 7 -2.56 10.82 -4.06
N LEU A 8 -1.50 11.02 -3.28
CA LEU A 8 -0.18 11.36 -3.77
C LEU A 8 0.58 10.10 -4.19
N GLY A 9 0.28 9.61 -5.39
CA GLY A 9 0.92 8.41 -5.94
C GLY A 9 2.33 8.67 -6.48
N THR A 10 2.98 7.62 -7.02
CA THR A 10 4.34 7.73 -7.54
C THR A 10 4.42 8.47 -8.87
N SER A 11 3.45 8.30 -9.76
CA SER A 11 3.48 8.90 -11.11
C SER A 11 2.55 10.10 -11.28
N ALA A 12 1.58 10.23 -10.38
CA ALA A 12 0.56 11.26 -10.45
C ALA A 12 -0.07 11.48 -9.08
N VAL A 13 -0.58 12.69 -8.83
CA VAL A 13 -1.55 12.94 -7.78
C VAL A 13 -2.95 12.73 -8.34
N LYS A 14 -3.77 11.94 -7.66
CA LYS A 14 -5.18 11.76 -7.93
C LYS A 14 -6.01 12.46 -6.86
N LEU A 15 -6.96 13.25 -7.29
CA LEU A 15 -7.82 14.04 -6.41
C LEU A 15 -9.27 13.62 -6.64
N LEU A 16 -9.99 13.40 -5.57
CA LEU A 16 -11.38 12.96 -5.58
C LEU A 16 -12.25 13.91 -4.76
N LEU A 17 -13.35 14.36 -5.35
CA LEU A 17 -14.36 15.17 -4.68
C LEU A 17 -15.58 14.31 -4.32
N MET A 18 -15.97 14.34 -3.07
CA MET A 18 -17.05 13.53 -2.50
C MET A 18 -18.04 14.43 -1.75
N ASP A 19 -19.32 14.12 -1.82
CA ASP A 19 -20.33 14.73 -0.94
C ASP A 19 -20.47 13.97 0.40
N GLU A 20 -21.25 14.52 1.32
CA GLU A 20 -21.47 13.94 2.65
C GLU A 20 -22.16 12.57 2.65
N SER A 21 -22.77 12.18 1.54
CA SER A 21 -23.37 10.83 1.37
C SER A 21 -22.37 9.77 0.90
N GLY A 22 -21.14 10.18 0.58
CA GLY A 22 -20.11 9.30 0.02
C GLY A 22 -20.14 9.21 -1.51
N LYS A 23 -20.99 10.00 -2.18
CA LYS A 23 -21.06 10.01 -3.64
C LYS A 23 -19.85 10.75 -4.22
N VAL A 24 -19.13 10.07 -5.10
CA VAL A 24 -18.06 10.68 -5.88
C VAL A 24 -18.66 11.62 -6.92
N LEU A 25 -18.25 12.88 -6.90
CA LEU A 25 -18.74 13.95 -7.77
C LEU A 25 -17.78 14.23 -8.92
N ASN A 26 -16.48 14.19 -8.66
CA ASN A 26 -15.45 14.42 -9.67
C ASN A 26 -14.13 13.76 -9.28
N ILE A 27 -13.30 13.44 -10.28
CA ILE A 27 -11.95 12.91 -10.12
C ILE A 27 -11.03 13.61 -11.10
N VAL A 28 -9.87 14.03 -10.65
CA VAL A 28 -8.81 14.63 -11.47
C VAL A 28 -7.49 13.94 -11.17
N SER A 29 -6.68 13.71 -12.20
CA SER A 29 -5.32 13.19 -12.07
C SER A 29 -4.33 14.14 -12.73
N LYS A 30 -3.21 14.41 -12.06
CA LYS A 30 -2.11 15.23 -12.56
C LYS A 30 -0.80 14.49 -12.46
N GLU A 31 -0.15 14.30 -13.57
CA GLU A 31 1.14 13.62 -13.66
C GLU A 31 2.29 14.56 -13.26
N TYR A 32 3.37 14.00 -12.76
CA TYR A 32 4.63 14.67 -12.50
C TYR A 32 5.81 13.74 -12.84
N PRO A 33 7.00 14.33 -13.16
CA PRO A 33 8.14 13.53 -13.59
C PRO A 33 8.73 12.70 -12.44
N ILE A 34 9.31 11.56 -12.81
CA ILE A 34 10.21 10.78 -11.96
C ILE A 34 11.61 10.89 -12.56
N SER A 35 12.59 11.17 -11.72
CA SER A 35 14.00 11.21 -12.12
C SER A 35 14.69 9.89 -11.73
N PHE A 36 15.50 9.37 -12.65
CA PHE A 36 16.35 8.20 -12.44
C PHE A 36 17.83 8.59 -12.63
N PRO A 37 18.46 9.29 -11.66
CA PRO A 37 19.81 9.85 -11.82
C PRO A 37 20.90 8.81 -12.07
N LYS A 38 20.71 7.59 -11.57
CA LYS A 38 21.57 6.42 -11.76
C LYS A 38 20.73 5.16 -11.85
N PRO A 39 21.24 4.05 -12.39
CA PRO A 39 20.55 2.77 -12.35
C PRO A 39 20.12 2.39 -10.92
N GLY A 40 18.85 2.07 -10.73
CA GLY A 40 18.25 1.72 -9.43
C GLY A 40 17.96 2.90 -8.50
N TRP A 41 18.21 4.14 -8.91
CA TRP A 41 17.85 5.35 -8.17
C TRP A 41 16.51 5.89 -8.65
N SER A 42 15.70 6.41 -7.75
CA SER A 42 14.39 7.02 -8.06
C SER A 42 14.15 8.23 -7.16
N GLU A 43 13.99 9.38 -7.77
CA GLU A 43 13.84 10.67 -7.08
C GLU A 43 12.71 11.50 -7.68
N GLN A 44 12.11 12.36 -6.84
CA GLN A 44 11.14 13.37 -7.27
C GLN A 44 11.37 14.69 -6.55
N ASN A 45 11.06 15.79 -7.23
CA ASN A 45 11.07 17.11 -6.61
C ASN A 45 9.73 17.33 -5.87
N PRO A 46 9.73 17.54 -4.53
CA PRO A 46 8.49 17.81 -3.78
C PRO A 46 7.71 19.05 -4.26
N CYS A 47 8.38 20.01 -4.91
CA CYS A 47 7.70 21.17 -5.49
C CYS A 47 6.76 20.77 -6.63
N ASP A 48 7.11 19.76 -7.44
CA ASP A 48 6.26 19.29 -8.53
C ASP A 48 4.96 18.67 -7.97
N TRP A 49 5.04 17.95 -6.85
CA TRP A 49 3.85 17.43 -6.15
C TRP A 49 2.93 18.54 -5.71
N TRP A 50 3.50 19.61 -5.13
CA TRP A 50 2.73 20.76 -4.67
C TRP A 50 2.03 21.47 -5.83
N GLU A 51 2.75 21.80 -6.89
CA GLU A 51 2.23 22.48 -8.07
C GLU A 51 1.08 21.70 -8.71
N GLN A 52 1.27 20.38 -8.89
CA GLN A 52 0.25 19.53 -9.50
C GLN A 52 -0.95 19.31 -8.55
N THR A 53 -0.74 19.28 -7.24
CA THR A 53 -1.83 19.20 -6.27
C THR A 53 -2.68 20.46 -6.31
N VAL A 54 -2.09 21.65 -6.30
CA VAL A 54 -2.81 22.92 -6.39
C VAL A 54 -3.58 23.03 -7.72
N ALA A 55 -2.89 22.75 -8.85
CA ALA A 55 -3.53 22.77 -10.17
C ALA A 55 -4.70 21.77 -10.25
N GLY A 56 -4.52 20.60 -9.69
CA GLY A 56 -5.55 19.56 -9.64
C GLY A 56 -6.75 19.94 -8.76
N LEU A 57 -6.54 20.56 -7.60
CA LEU A 57 -7.61 21.04 -6.72
C LEU A 57 -8.47 22.14 -7.38
N ILE A 58 -7.82 23.06 -8.10
CA ILE A 58 -8.51 24.11 -8.88
C ILE A 58 -9.37 23.49 -9.97
N GLU A 59 -8.85 22.50 -10.70
CA GLU A 59 -9.59 21.79 -11.75
C GLU A 59 -10.71 20.92 -11.18
N LEU A 60 -10.46 20.19 -10.10
CA LEU A 60 -11.42 19.30 -9.44
C LEU A 60 -12.70 20.04 -9.06
N THR A 61 -12.55 21.28 -8.60
CA THR A 61 -13.63 22.07 -8.01
C THR A 61 -14.17 23.17 -8.92
N LYS A 62 -13.73 23.25 -10.19
CA LYS A 62 -14.08 24.36 -11.10
C LYS A 62 -15.59 24.52 -11.33
N ASP A 63 -16.33 23.41 -11.36
CA ASP A 63 -17.77 23.36 -11.65
C ASP A 63 -18.62 23.18 -10.37
N PHE A 64 -18.01 23.30 -9.19
CA PHE A 64 -18.65 23.10 -7.89
C PHE A 64 -18.54 24.34 -7.00
N ASP A 65 -19.45 24.43 -6.02
CA ASP A 65 -19.39 25.49 -5.01
C ASP A 65 -18.20 25.27 -4.06
N ARG A 66 -17.13 26.01 -4.30
CA ARG A 66 -15.90 25.94 -3.51
C ARG A 66 -16.09 26.34 -2.05
N SER A 67 -17.11 27.14 -1.75
CA SER A 67 -17.44 27.54 -0.37
C SER A 67 -18.00 26.37 0.46
N ALA A 68 -18.44 25.30 -0.19
CA ALA A 68 -18.93 24.08 0.45
C ALA A 68 -17.82 23.06 0.80
N VAL A 69 -16.56 23.30 0.39
CA VAL A 69 -15.43 22.41 0.71
C VAL A 69 -15.08 22.54 2.19
N ALA A 70 -15.40 21.49 2.96
CA ALA A 70 -15.30 21.48 4.41
C ALA A 70 -14.00 20.83 4.91
N GLY A 71 -13.42 19.89 4.14
CA GLY A 71 -12.23 19.18 4.57
C GLY A 71 -11.45 18.52 3.45
N ILE A 72 -10.14 18.39 3.69
CA ILE A 72 -9.15 17.75 2.82
C ILE A 72 -8.37 16.73 3.65
N SER A 73 -8.10 15.56 3.08
CA SER A 73 -7.18 14.57 3.66
C SER A 73 -6.45 13.79 2.57
N PHE A 74 -5.53 12.92 2.96
CA PHE A 74 -4.55 12.35 2.08
C PHE A 74 -4.50 10.82 2.15
N GLY A 75 -4.21 10.19 1.01
CA GLY A 75 -3.44 8.97 0.89
C GLY A 75 -2.12 9.33 0.21
N GLY A 76 -1.01 8.70 0.58
CA GLY A 76 0.25 9.04 -0.07
C GLY A 76 1.24 7.89 -0.17
N GLN A 77 2.05 7.90 -1.25
CA GLN A 77 3.17 6.95 -1.39
C GLN A 77 4.04 6.99 -0.14
N MET A 78 4.24 5.83 0.46
CA MET A 78 4.94 5.68 1.73
C MET A 78 6.47 5.77 1.58
N HIS A 79 7.17 5.91 2.69
CA HIS A 79 8.63 5.73 2.82
C HIS A 79 9.51 6.78 2.14
N GLY A 80 8.97 7.70 1.34
CA GLY A 80 9.74 8.75 0.67
C GLY A 80 10.44 9.66 1.69
N LEU A 81 11.70 10.03 1.44
CA LEU A 81 12.44 10.93 2.33
C LEU A 81 12.42 12.35 1.79
N VAL A 82 11.65 13.23 2.45
CA VAL A 82 11.65 14.69 2.23
C VAL A 82 12.39 15.36 3.38
N VAL A 83 13.37 16.21 3.05
CA VAL A 83 14.17 16.94 4.05
C VAL A 83 14.18 18.44 3.75
N LEU A 84 13.91 19.25 4.79
CA LEU A 84 13.86 20.71 4.70
C LEU A 84 14.92 21.35 5.60
N ASP A 85 15.41 22.53 5.18
CA ASP A 85 16.31 23.38 5.95
C ASP A 85 15.56 24.29 6.94
N GLU A 86 16.28 25.20 7.58
CA GLU A 86 15.74 26.15 8.57
C GLU A 86 14.74 27.16 7.99
N ASN A 87 14.75 27.36 6.67
CA ASN A 87 13.86 28.25 5.93
C ASN A 87 12.75 27.50 5.19
N ASP A 88 12.54 26.22 5.51
CA ASP A 88 11.59 25.33 4.86
C ASP A 88 11.86 25.07 3.36
N ASN A 89 13.10 25.30 2.90
CA ASN A 89 13.49 24.93 1.56
C ASN A 89 13.78 23.44 1.47
N VAL A 90 13.37 22.82 0.38
CA VAL A 90 13.71 21.43 0.06
C VAL A 90 15.23 21.35 -0.19
N ILE A 91 15.94 20.57 0.65
CA ILE A 91 17.41 20.43 0.59
C ILE A 91 17.83 19.68 -0.66
N ARG A 92 17.05 18.67 -1.05
CA ARG A 92 17.30 17.84 -2.22
C ARG A 92 16.00 17.16 -2.71
N PRO A 93 15.97 16.62 -3.96
CA PRO A 93 14.86 15.76 -4.40
C PRO A 93 14.63 14.60 -3.43
N ALA A 94 13.36 14.25 -3.19
CA ALA A 94 12.96 13.15 -2.33
C ALA A 94 13.45 11.81 -2.90
N ILE A 95 14.03 10.96 -2.03
CA ILE A 95 14.38 9.57 -2.38
C ILE A 95 13.13 8.72 -2.20
N LEU A 96 12.65 8.07 -3.28
CA LEU A 96 11.38 7.36 -3.28
C LEU A 96 11.45 5.93 -2.69
N TRP A 97 10.29 5.33 -2.48
CA TRP A 97 10.13 3.98 -1.93
C TRP A 97 10.72 2.87 -2.80
N ASN A 98 10.75 3.07 -4.12
CA ASN A 98 11.30 2.13 -5.11
C ASN A 98 12.78 2.37 -5.43
N ASP A 99 13.46 3.21 -4.64
CA ASP A 99 14.90 3.47 -4.77
C ASP A 99 15.72 2.37 -4.10
N GLY A 100 16.70 1.84 -4.81
CA GLY A 100 17.54 0.72 -4.35
C GLY A 100 18.94 1.13 -3.85
N ARG A 101 19.26 2.44 -3.77
CA ARG A 101 20.62 2.92 -3.44
C ARG A 101 21.10 2.56 -2.04
N THR A 102 20.20 2.25 -1.13
CA THR A 102 20.46 2.09 0.31
C THR A 102 20.73 0.64 0.74
N GLN A 103 21.14 -0.22 -0.19
CA GLN A 103 21.36 -1.64 0.14
C GLN A 103 22.41 -1.83 1.25
N LYS A 104 23.49 -1.04 1.23
CA LYS A 104 24.56 -1.10 2.25
C LYS A 104 24.04 -0.73 3.64
N GLU A 105 23.20 0.30 3.73
CA GLU A 105 22.60 0.76 4.98
C GLU A 105 21.53 -0.22 5.48
N THR A 106 20.80 -0.81 4.55
CA THR A 106 19.85 -1.90 4.84
C THR A 106 20.56 -3.13 5.41
N ASP A 107 21.69 -3.52 4.82
CA ASP A 107 22.51 -4.62 5.31
C ASP A 107 23.13 -4.31 6.68
N TYR A 108 23.57 -3.06 6.93
CA TYR A 108 24.02 -2.63 8.24
C TYR A 108 22.92 -2.77 9.30
N LEU A 109 21.72 -2.25 9.02
CA LEU A 109 20.60 -2.35 9.94
C LEU A 109 20.23 -3.82 10.22
N ASN A 110 20.10 -4.64 9.20
CA ASN A 110 19.65 -6.02 9.35
C ASN A 110 20.71 -6.97 9.94
N ASN A 111 22.02 -6.76 9.64
CA ASN A 111 23.06 -7.71 9.98
C ASN A 111 23.95 -7.24 11.14
N VAL A 112 24.11 -5.92 11.35
CA VAL A 112 24.94 -5.38 12.43
C VAL A 112 24.09 -4.98 13.62
N ILE A 113 23.02 -4.20 13.42
CA ILE A 113 22.03 -3.91 14.48
C ILE A 113 21.23 -5.18 14.78
N GLY A 114 20.80 -5.90 13.75
CA GLY A 114 20.12 -7.18 13.83
C GLY A 114 18.61 -7.08 13.63
N LYS A 115 18.07 -8.02 12.83
CA LYS A 115 16.63 -8.08 12.50
C LYS A 115 15.74 -8.20 13.72
N GLU A 116 16.14 -9.02 14.71
CA GLU A 116 15.41 -9.21 15.96
C GLU A 116 15.27 -7.89 16.73
N LYS A 117 16.39 -7.14 16.83
CA LYS A 117 16.40 -5.85 17.50
C LYS A 117 15.55 -4.82 16.77
N LEU A 118 15.65 -4.74 15.45
CA LEU A 118 14.80 -3.83 14.65
C LEU A 118 13.32 -4.16 14.82
N SER A 119 12.98 -5.46 14.79
CA SER A 119 11.62 -5.93 14.97
C SER A 119 11.07 -5.60 16.38
N GLU A 120 11.91 -5.72 17.41
CA GLU A 120 11.57 -5.30 18.79
C GLU A 120 11.27 -3.80 18.86
N LEU A 121 12.09 -2.97 18.19
CA LEU A 121 12.02 -1.51 18.26
C LEU A 121 10.90 -0.92 17.38
N THR A 122 10.51 -1.59 16.29
CA THR A 122 9.64 -1.00 15.26
C THR A 122 8.56 -1.94 14.70
N GLY A 123 8.55 -3.21 15.11
CA GLY A 123 7.68 -4.23 14.50
C GLY A 123 8.11 -4.70 13.11
N ASN A 124 9.25 -4.21 12.58
CA ASN A 124 9.68 -4.48 11.21
C ASN A 124 11.18 -4.69 11.11
N ILE A 125 11.65 -5.17 9.95
CA ILE A 125 13.06 -5.20 9.55
C ILE A 125 13.35 -4.12 8.50
N ALA A 126 14.62 -3.85 8.21
CA ALA A 126 14.98 -2.85 7.22
C ALA A 126 14.79 -3.36 5.78
N PHE A 127 14.24 -2.50 4.94
CA PHE A 127 14.17 -2.66 3.49
C PHE A 127 14.73 -1.40 2.82
N ALA A 128 15.35 -1.53 1.65
CA ALA A 128 15.95 -0.41 0.94
C ALA A 128 14.95 0.72 0.64
N GLY A 129 13.69 0.37 0.44
CA GLY A 129 12.61 1.33 0.24
C GLY A 129 12.20 2.13 1.47
N PHE A 130 12.55 1.74 2.70
CA PHE A 130 12.14 2.42 3.93
C PHE A 130 12.94 3.70 4.19
N THR A 131 12.43 4.58 5.07
CA THR A 131 13.00 5.91 5.30
C THR A 131 14.32 5.87 6.06
N ALA A 132 14.45 5.05 7.11
CA ALA A 132 15.65 4.98 7.94
C ALA A 132 16.94 4.66 7.16
N PRO A 133 16.98 3.66 6.26
CA PRO A 133 18.15 3.42 5.40
C PRO A 133 18.52 4.63 4.53
N LYS A 134 17.55 5.42 4.06
CA LYS A 134 17.79 6.61 3.25
C LYS A 134 18.45 7.74 4.05
N ILE A 135 18.07 7.87 5.33
CA ILE A 135 18.68 8.85 6.25
C ILE A 135 20.15 8.49 6.47
N LEU A 136 20.44 7.21 6.75
CA LEU A 136 21.82 6.73 6.90
C LEU A 136 22.64 6.93 5.62
N TRP A 137 22.04 6.66 4.46
CA TRP A 137 22.67 6.91 3.17
C TRP A 137 22.98 8.39 2.97
N LEU A 138 22.03 9.28 3.28
CA LEU A 138 22.20 10.73 3.16
C LEU A 138 23.35 11.21 4.05
N LYS A 139 23.41 10.74 5.32
CA LYS A 139 24.51 11.03 6.23
C LYS A 139 25.87 10.62 5.68
N ALA A 140 25.95 9.41 5.10
CA ALA A 140 27.22 8.87 4.60
C ALA A 140 27.68 9.47 3.27
N ASN A 141 26.75 9.81 2.37
CA ASN A 141 27.06 10.18 0.99
C ASN A 141 26.85 11.67 0.69
N GLU A 142 26.01 12.36 1.47
CA GLU A 142 25.73 13.80 1.32
C GLU A 142 25.78 14.52 2.69
N PRO A 143 26.90 14.47 3.42
CA PRO A 143 27.00 14.98 4.80
C PRO A 143 26.69 16.48 4.93
N GLU A 144 26.97 17.27 3.89
CA GLU A 144 26.62 18.70 3.86
C GLU A 144 25.10 18.92 3.80
N ASN A 145 24.36 18.07 3.07
CA ASN A 145 22.91 18.10 3.03
C ASN A 145 22.32 17.59 4.34
N PHE A 146 22.87 16.52 4.89
CA PHE A 146 22.45 15.97 6.18
C PHE A 146 22.59 17.02 7.32
N ALA A 147 23.69 17.78 7.35
CA ALA A 147 23.92 18.82 8.36
C ALA A 147 22.90 19.99 8.32
N LYS A 148 22.21 20.20 7.19
CA LYS A 148 21.21 21.26 7.01
C LYS A 148 19.82 20.84 7.49
N ILE A 149 19.56 19.55 7.76
CA ILE A 149 18.23 19.06 8.09
C ILE A 149 17.68 19.75 9.35
N LYS A 150 16.48 20.28 9.23
CA LYS A 150 15.66 20.81 10.32
C LYS A 150 14.29 20.14 10.41
N LYS A 151 13.77 19.64 9.26
CA LYS A 151 12.53 18.86 9.21
C LYS A 151 12.73 17.67 8.29
N LEU A 152 12.22 16.54 8.72
CA LEU A 152 12.19 15.27 8.00
C LEU A 152 10.74 14.81 7.95
N MET A 153 10.21 14.51 6.77
CA MET A 153 8.81 14.14 6.59
C MET A 153 8.61 13.19 5.42
N LEU A 154 7.42 12.64 5.34
CA LEU A 154 6.98 11.79 4.24
C LEU A 154 6.34 12.63 3.11
N PRO A 155 6.13 12.07 1.90
CA PRO A 155 5.63 12.82 0.77
C PRO A 155 4.28 13.52 1.00
N LYS A 156 3.27 12.82 1.57
CA LYS A 156 1.97 13.43 1.87
C LYS A 156 2.06 14.52 2.94
N ASP A 157 2.95 14.32 3.93
CA ASP A 157 3.16 15.28 5.02
C ASP A 157 3.69 16.61 4.49
N TYR A 158 4.53 16.58 3.45
CA TYR A 158 5.00 17.79 2.78
C TYR A 158 3.83 18.58 2.18
N ILE A 159 2.86 17.91 1.54
CA ILE A 159 1.68 18.58 1.00
C ILE A 159 0.81 19.16 2.12
N ALA A 160 0.53 18.37 3.18
CA ALA A 160 -0.22 18.82 4.34
C ALA A 160 0.46 20.01 5.03
N TYR A 161 1.78 19.97 5.20
CA TYR A 161 2.58 21.06 5.75
C TYR A 161 2.50 22.34 4.88
N ARG A 162 2.59 22.20 3.56
CA ARG A 162 2.43 23.32 2.63
C ARG A 162 1.04 23.95 2.73
N MET A 163 0.00 23.13 2.95
CA MET A 163 -1.38 23.62 3.09
C MET A 163 -1.63 24.33 4.41
N THR A 164 -1.10 23.82 5.52
CA THR A 164 -1.48 24.24 6.88
C THR A 164 -0.40 25.01 7.64
N GLY A 165 0.88 24.74 7.34
CA GLY A 165 2.02 25.14 8.17
C GLY A 165 2.18 24.29 9.43
N VAL A 166 1.35 23.27 9.65
CA VAL A 166 1.48 22.35 10.79
C VAL A 166 2.38 21.17 10.41
N PHE A 167 3.41 20.96 11.20
CA PHE A 167 4.37 19.88 10.99
C PHE A 167 3.84 18.58 11.63
N SER A 168 3.16 17.76 10.84
CA SER A 168 2.43 16.57 11.27
C SER A 168 2.63 15.38 10.34
N THR A 169 2.50 14.18 10.88
CA THR A 169 2.35 12.91 10.17
C THR A 169 1.33 12.05 10.89
N ASP A 170 0.89 10.95 10.27
CA ASP A 170 0.02 9.98 10.92
C ASP A 170 0.76 8.67 11.24
N TYR A 171 0.20 7.90 12.17
CA TYR A 171 0.79 6.64 12.62
C TYR A 171 0.93 5.62 11.48
N SER A 172 -0.03 5.53 10.55
CA SER A 172 0.00 4.50 9.52
C SER A 172 1.15 4.70 8.53
N ASP A 173 1.42 5.94 8.12
CA ASP A 173 2.53 6.26 7.22
C ASP A 173 3.87 6.26 7.96
N ALA A 174 3.91 6.81 9.19
CA ALA A 174 5.10 6.81 10.04
C ALA A 174 5.60 5.40 10.37
N SER A 175 4.70 4.41 10.45
CA SER A 175 5.06 3.00 10.62
C SER A 175 6.04 2.49 9.56
N GLY A 176 5.94 3.01 8.33
CA GLY A 176 6.83 2.67 7.21
C GLY A 176 8.19 3.37 7.23
N MET A 177 8.45 4.26 8.17
CA MET A 177 9.74 4.96 8.28
C MET A 177 10.85 4.11 8.90
N LEU A 178 10.51 3.05 9.65
CA LEU A 178 11.42 2.29 10.53
C LEU A 178 12.02 3.16 11.65
N LEU A 179 11.30 4.20 12.07
CA LEU A 179 11.65 5.11 13.18
C LEU A 179 10.56 5.11 14.26
N LEU A 180 9.36 4.61 13.95
CA LEU A 180 8.24 4.52 14.88
C LEU A 180 8.30 3.20 15.66
N ASP A 181 8.09 3.26 16.95
CA ASP A 181 7.66 2.12 17.77
C ASP A 181 6.16 1.93 17.54
N VAL A 182 5.82 1.07 16.57
CA VAL A 182 4.44 0.82 16.13
C VAL A 182 3.58 0.34 17.29
N LYS A 183 4.11 -0.50 18.17
CA LYS A 183 3.37 -1.04 19.32
C LYS A 183 2.91 0.04 20.28
N ASN A 184 3.79 1.02 20.56
CA ASN A 184 3.56 2.06 21.57
C ASN A 184 3.15 3.40 20.95
N LYS A 185 3.01 3.48 19.60
CA LYS A 185 2.61 4.68 18.85
C LYS A 185 3.45 5.91 19.21
N CYS A 186 4.78 5.77 19.21
CA CYS A 186 5.70 6.86 19.50
C CYS A 186 7.01 6.69 18.74
N TRP A 187 7.78 7.76 18.61
CA TRP A 187 9.12 7.67 18.01
C TRP A 187 10.03 6.76 18.86
N SER A 188 10.69 5.80 18.20
CA SER A 188 11.63 4.88 18.84
C SER A 188 12.96 5.57 19.10
N LYS A 189 13.21 5.99 20.33
CA LYS A 189 14.45 6.73 20.72
C LYS A 189 15.71 6.00 20.29
N GLU A 190 15.76 4.69 20.48
CA GLU A 190 16.91 3.88 20.09
C GLU A 190 17.11 3.86 18.57
N MET A 191 16.02 3.82 17.77
CA MET A 191 16.13 3.94 16.31
C MET A 191 16.57 5.33 15.88
N LEU A 192 16.14 6.39 16.58
CA LEU A 192 16.61 7.74 16.33
C LEU A 192 18.12 7.85 16.58
N ASP A 193 18.61 7.27 17.68
CA ASP A 193 20.04 7.24 18.00
C ASP A 193 20.84 6.44 16.94
N ILE A 194 20.35 5.26 16.51
CA ILE A 194 20.97 4.44 15.48
C ILE A 194 21.09 5.22 14.14
N CYS A 195 20.08 6.01 13.80
CA CYS A 195 20.04 6.77 12.55
C CYS A 195 20.64 8.18 12.67
N ASP A 196 21.06 8.61 13.87
CA ASP A 196 21.52 9.99 14.18
C ASP A 196 20.46 11.05 13.82
N VAL A 197 19.20 10.74 14.12
CA VAL A 197 18.04 11.60 13.90
C VAL A 197 17.68 12.29 15.22
N ARG A 198 17.52 13.61 15.17
CA ARG A 198 17.02 14.37 16.32
C ARG A 198 15.50 14.32 16.32
N GLU A 199 14.90 14.07 17.47
CA GLU A 199 13.43 14.03 17.60
C GLU A 199 12.76 15.32 17.13
N GLU A 200 13.42 16.48 17.32
CA GLU A 200 12.98 17.80 16.85
C GLU A 200 12.90 17.95 15.32
N TRP A 201 13.50 17.02 14.57
CA TRP A 201 13.39 16.97 13.09
C TRP A 201 12.16 16.21 12.61
N LEU A 202 11.46 15.53 13.51
CA LEU A 202 10.31 14.69 13.18
C LEU A 202 8.99 15.42 13.43
N PRO A 203 7.95 15.13 12.62
CA PRO A 203 6.64 15.73 12.78
C PRO A 203 5.92 15.22 14.04
N GLY A 204 4.92 15.97 14.50
CA GLY A 204 3.97 15.48 15.49
C GLY A 204 3.16 14.31 14.94
N LEU A 205 2.92 13.30 15.77
CA LEU A 205 2.15 12.10 15.44
C LEU A 205 0.66 12.30 15.71
N TYR A 206 -0.19 11.92 14.76
CA TYR A 206 -1.65 12.06 14.81
C TYR A 206 -2.33 10.76 14.37
N GLU A 207 -3.58 10.56 14.78
CA GLU A 207 -4.43 9.58 14.12
C GLU A 207 -4.79 10.05 12.73
N SER A 208 -4.98 9.13 11.77
CA SER A 208 -5.18 9.48 10.35
C SER A 208 -6.41 10.36 10.09
N SER A 209 -7.47 10.19 10.88
CA SER A 209 -8.69 11.01 10.82
C SER A 209 -8.66 12.23 11.74
N GLU A 210 -7.54 12.51 12.41
CA GLU A 210 -7.44 13.65 13.30
C GLU A 210 -7.18 14.94 12.52
N LYS A 211 -7.87 16.02 12.90
CA LYS A 211 -7.65 17.35 12.35
C LYS A 211 -6.28 17.88 12.79
N THR A 212 -5.38 18.13 11.85
CA THR A 212 -4.07 18.73 12.12
C THR A 212 -4.11 20.25 12.08
N GLY A 213 -4.99 20.84 11.24
CA GLY A 213 -5.09 22.29 11.11
C GLY A 213 -6.19 22.70 10.14
N THR A 214 -6.10 23.96 9.70
CA THR A 214 -6.92 24.53 8.62
C THR A 214 -6.00 25.11 7.55
N LEU A 215 -6.54 25.42 6.39
CA LEU A 215 -5.75 26.00 5.30
C LEU A 215 -5.13 27.35 5.72
N LYS A 216 -3.87 27.58 5.32
CA LYS A 216 -3.26 28.92 5.39
C LYS A 216 -4.06 29.90 4.56
N ALA A 217 -4.06 31.17 4.98
CA ALA A 217 -4.88 32.20 4.35
C ALA A 217 -4.55 32.41 2.85
N ASP A 218 -3.28 32.32 2.49
CA ASP A 218 -2.79 32.41 1.11
C ASP A 218 -3.26 31.21 0.26
N VAL A 219 -3.14 29.99 0.79
CA VAL A 219 -3.60 28.75 0.12
C VAL A 219 -5.13 28.76 -0.03
N ALA A 220 -5.87 29.12 1.01
CA ALA A 220 -7.33 29.22 0.96
C ALA A 220 -7.79 30.23 -0.11
N CYS A 221 -7.08 31.35 -0.22
CA CYS A 221 -7.35 32.39 -1.23
C CYS A 221 -7.05 31.88 -2.65
N GLU A 222 -5.92 31.19 -2.85
CA GLU A 222 -5.51 30.64 -4.15
C GLU A 222 -6.49 29.58 -4.65
N LEU A 223 -6.94 28.69 -3.76
CA LEU A 223 -7.90 27.62 -4.09
C LEU A 223 -9.35 28.12 -4.15
N GLY A 224 -9.66 29.27 -3.54
CA GLY A 224 -11.02 29.77 -3.38
C GLY A 224 -11.83 28.97 -2.35
N PHE A 225 -11.18 28.32 -1.38
CA PHE A 225 -11.80 27.53 -0.33
C PHE A 225 -12.01 28.34 0.95
N PRO A 226 -12.92 27.92 1.85
CA PRO A 226 -13.06 28.55 3.16
C PRO A 226 -11.76 28.47 3.97
N LYS A 227 -11.46 29.50 4.75
CA LYS A 227 -10.28 29.53 5.64
C LYS A 227 -10.36 28.50 6.77
N ASP A 228 -11.56 28.10 7.14
CA ASP A 228 -11.87 27.08 8.14
C ASP A 228 -11.97 25.67 7.56
N CYS A 229 -11.75 25.51 6.23
CA CYS A 229 -11.58 24.18 5.62
C CYS A 229 -10.50 23.41 6.38
N ILE A 230 -10.88 22.29 6.98
CA ILE A 230 -9.98 21.49 7.81
C ILE A 230 -9.05 20.66 6.95
N VAL A 231 -7.89 20.34 7.51
CA VAL A 231 -6.95 19.37 6.94
C VAL A 231 -6.71 18.29 7.98
N ALA A 232 -6.94 17.03 7.61
CA ALA A 232 -6.65 15.87 8.45
C ALA A 232 -5.25 15.31 8.17
N ALA A 233 -4.72 14.52 9.09
CA ALA A 233 -3.39 13.93 8.98
C ALA A 233 -3.23 13.03 7.74
N GLY A 234 -4.30 12.34 7.34
CA GLY A 234 -4.26 11.41 6.22
C GLY A 234 -3.61 10.08 6.60
N ALA A 235 -3.28 9.26 5.61
CA ALA A 235 -2.74 7.93 5.82
C ALA A 235 -1.71 7.56 4.75
N GLY A 236 -0.89 6.55 5.00
CA GLY A 236 -0.15 5.87 3.94
C GLY A 236 -1.13 5.29 2.90
N ASP A 237 -0.71 5.21 1.64
CA ASP A 237 -1.57 4.82 0.51
C ASP A 237 -2.34 3.51 0.73
N ASN A 238 -1.68 2.48 1.27
CA ASN A 238 -2.31 1.19 1.55
C ASN A 238 -3.36 1.28 2.66
N ALA A 239 -3.12 2.05 3.73
CA ALA A 239 -4.07 2.26 4.81
C ALA A 239 -5.25 3.12 4.33
N ALA A 240 -5.01 4.17 3.55
CA ALA A 240 -6.08 4.96 2.91
C ALA A 240 -6.92 4.10 1.96
N ALA A 241 -6.29 3.23 1.14
CA ALA A 241 -7.01 2.29 0.28
C ALA A 241 -7.86 1.31 1.08
N ALA A 242 -7.38 0.86 2.25
CA ALA A 242 -8.14 0.01 3.15
C ALA A 242 -9.42 0.72 3.62
N ILE A 243 -9.34 2.00 4.04
CA ILE A 243 -10.53 2.80 4.39
C ILE A 243 -11.47 2.90 3.19
N GLY A 244 -10.97 3.29 2.01
CA GLY A 244 -11.77 3.45 0.79
C GLY A 244 -12.43 2.16 0.27
N THR A 245 -11.96 1.01 0.72
CA THR A 245 -12.53 -0.32 0.39
C THR A 245 -13.32 -0.94 1.54
N GLY A 246 -13.53 -0.21 2.65
CA GLY A 246 -14.28 -0.70 3.81
C GLY A 246 -13.55 -1.76 4.63
N THR A 247 -12.21 -1.81 4.52
CA THR A 247 -11.36 -2.72 5.31
C THR A 247 -11.01 -2.04 6.62
N VAL A 248 -11.99 -1.93 7.51
CA VAL A 248 -11.96 -1.20 8.79
C VAL A 248 -12.48 -2.09 9.89
N GLY A 249 -11.95 -1.94 11.11
CA GLY A 249 -12.23 -2.80 12.25
C GLY A 249 -11.52 -4.15 12.16
N ALA A 250 -11.37 -4.83 13.29
CA ALA A 250 -10.58 -6.06 13.40
C ALA A 250 -11.03 -7.20 12.49
N GLY A 251 -10.08 -7.94 11.95
CA GLY A 251 -10.32 -9.15 11.15
C GLY A 251 -10.89 -8.92 9.76
N LYS A 252 -10.80 -7.70 9.23
CA LYS A 252 -11.09 -7.40 7.83
C LYS A 252 -9.86 -7.60 6.96
N CYS A 253 -10.07 -7.78 5.68
CA CYS A 253 -8.98 -8.00 4.74
C CYS A 253 -9.23 -7.25 3.44
N ASN A 254 -8.18 -6.66 2.90
CA ASN A 254 -8.12 -6.16 1.52
C ASN A 254 -7.04 -6.92 0.76
N LEU A 255 -7.35 -7.33 -0.45
CA LEU A 255 -6.43 -7.99 -1.37
C LEU A 255 -6.33 -7.16 -2.65
N SER A 256 -5.16 -6.62 -2.90
CA SER A 256 -4.87 -5.92 -4.15
C SER A 256 -4.21 -6.86 -5.15
N LEU A 257 -4.81 -7.01 -6.34
CA LEU A 257 -4.24 -7.69 -7.50
C LEU A 257 -3.85 -6.68 -8.57
N GLY A 258 -2.84 -5.87 -8.26
CA GLY A 258 -2.17 -4.97 -9.19
C GLY A 258 -0.97 -5.62 -9.87
N THR A 259 -0.04 -4.83 -10.42
CA THR A 259 1.26 -5.33 -10.92
C THR A 259 1.92 -6.20 -9.86
N SER A 260 2.05 -5.69 -8.63
CA SER A 260 2.32 -6.43 -7.41
C SER A 260 1.01 -6.80 -6.70
N GLY A 261 1.08 -7.68 -5.70
CA GLY A 261 -0.04 -8.05 -4.85
C GLY A 261 0.18 -7.62 -3.42
N THR A 262 -0.88 -7.17 -2.74
CA THR A 262 -0.82 -6.95 -1.30
C THR A 262 -1.97 -7.66 -0.60
N LEU A 263 -1.69 -8.24 0.54
CA LEU A 263 -2.67 -8.76 1.47
C LEU A 263 -2.60 -7.91 2.73
N PHE A 264 -3.62 -7.06 2.92
CA PHE A 264 -3.74 -6.16 4.06
C PHE A 264 -4.79 -6.72 5.02
N ILE A 265 -4.43 -6.97 6.28
CA ILE A 265 -5.33 -7.60 7.27
C ILE A 265 -5.34 -6.75 8.53
N THR A 266 -6.51 -6.26 8.94
CA THR A 266 -6.69 -5.42 10.13
C THR A 266 -6.65 -6.23 11.41
N SER A 267 -6.14 -5.62 12.47
CA SER A 267 -6.06 -6.17 13.82
C SER A 267 -6.30 -5.06 14.86
N ASP A 268 -7.00 -5.37 15.93
CA ASP A 268 -7.16 -4.48 17.09
C ASP A 268 -5.98 -4.54 18.07
N GLU A 269 -5.10 -5.53 17.90
CA GLU A 269 -3.90 -5.68 18.70
C GLU A 269 -2.64 -5.68 17.81
N PHE A 270 -1.56 -5.11 18.34
CA PHE A 270 -0.26 -5.21 17.72
C PHE A 270 0.17 -6.66 17.59
N ARG A 271 0.54 -7.06 16.38
CA ARG A 271 1.02 -8.40 16.04
C ARG A 271 2.28 -8.26 15.18
N VAL A 272 3.26 -9.10 15.43
CA VAL A 272 4.48 -9.18 14.63
C VAL A 272 4.88 -10.65 14.44
N ASP A 273 5.21 -11.02 13.22
CA ASP A 273 5.77 -12.33 12.94
C ASP A 273 7.26 -12.39 13.31
N SER A 274 7.68 -13.45 14.00
CA SER A 274 9.07 -13.63 14.45
C SER A 274 10.10 -13.66 13.31
N HIS A 275 9.65 -13.95 12.09
CA HIS A 275 10.49 -13.95 10.89
C HIS A 275 10.32 -12.69 10.03
N ASN A 276 9.45 -11.76 10.47
CA ASN A 276 9.09 -10.54 9.71
C ASN A 276 8.69 -10.84 8.26
N ALA A 277 7.94 -11.92 8.07
CA ALA A 277 7.38 -12.29 6.79
C ALA A 277 6.27 -11.33 6.34
N LEU A 278 5.58 -10.70 7.31
CA LEU A 278 4.60 -9.65 7.10
C LEU A 278 5.10 -8.34 7.75
N HIS A 279 4.74 -7.21 7.15
CA HIS A 279 4.87 -5.91 7.80
C HIS A 279 3.82 -5.77 8.90
N SER A 280 4.19 -5.10 9.98
CA SER A 280 3.31 -4.77 11.10
C SER A 280 3.27 -3.25 11.24
N PHE A 281 2.14 -2.64 10.93
CA PHE A 281 1.96 -1.18 10.89
C PHE A 281 0.71 -0.76 11.66
N ASP A 282 0.63 0.51 12.04
CA ASP A 282 -0.60 1.14 12.48
C ASP A 282 -1.58 1.26 11.32
N HIS A 283 -2.87 1.19 11.61
CA HIS A 283 -3.93 1.35 10.63
C HIS A 283 -4.63 2.70 10.79
N ALA A 284 -5.16 3.21 9.67
CA ALA A 284 -5.84 4.51 9.62
C ALA A 284 -7.19 4.57 10.36
N ASP A 285 -7.66 3.48 10.93
CA ASP A 285 -8.84 3.40 11.80
C ASP A 285 -8.50 3.47 13.32
N GLY A 286 -7.22 3.64 13.65
CA GLY A 286 -6.73 3.67 15.02
C GLY A 286 -6.25 2.31 15.55
N GLY A 287 -6.46 1.22 14.81
CA GLY A 287 -5.94 -0.12 15.09
C GLY A 287 -4.56 -0.38 14.46
N TYR A 288 -4.31 -1.65 14.16
CA TYR A 288 -3.08 -2.13 13.51
C TYR A 288 -3.43 -2.93 12.25
N HIS A 289 -2.42 -3.19 11.43
CA HIS A 289 -2.56 -4.14 10.34
C HIS A 289 -1.30 -4.95 10.08
N LEU A 290 -1.50 -6.15 9.55
CA LEU A 290 -0.46 -6.97 8.96
C LEU A 290 -0.54 -6.84 7.44
N MET A 291 0.61 -6.69 6.78
CA MET A 291 0.64 -6.56 5.32
C MET A 291 1.65 -7.51 4.71
N GLY A 292 1.18 -8.40 3.85
CA GLY A 292 1.99 -9.21 2.96
C GLY A 292 2.12 -8.54 1.60
N CYS A 293 3.36 -8.48 1.08
CA CYS A 293 3.67 -7.90 -0.24
C CYS A 293 4.23 -8.97 -1.16
N MET A 294 3.52 -9.23 -2.26
CA MET A 294 3.97 -10.08 -3.36
C MET A 294 4.50 -9.19 -4.49
N LEU A 295 5.70 -9.46 -5.00
CA LEU A 295 6.33 -8.60 -6.00
C LEU A 295 5.74 -8.75 -7.41
N SER A 296 5.19 -9.92 -7.73
CA SER A 296 4.61 -10.21 -9.05
C SER A 296 3.24 -10.88 -8.89
N ALA A 297 2.16 -10.13 -9.08
CA ALA A 297 0.78 -10.62 -9.00
C ALA A 297 0.09 -10.58 -10.38
N ALA A 298 -0.70 -9.57 -10.71
CA ALA A 298 -1.31 -9.47 -12.03
C ALA A 298 -0.25 -9.28 -13.14
N SER A 299 0.96 -8.83 -12.81
CA SER A 299 2.09 -8.84 -13.75
C SER A 299 2.45 -10.24 -14.24
N CYS A 300 2.23 -11.31 -13.47
CA CYS A 300 2.43 -12.68 -13.94
C CYS A 300 1.48 -13.03 -15.09
N ASN A 301 0.21 -12.62 -14.97
CA ASN A 301 -0.75 -12.80 -16.06
C ASN A 301 -0.42 -11.93 -17.28
N ASN A 302 -0.02 -10.66 -17.06
CA ASN A 302 0.41 -9.79 -18.16
C ASN A 302 1.62 -10.37 -18.89
N TRP A 303 2.64 -10.82 -18.14
CA TRP A 303 3.81 -11.48 -18.71
C TRP A 303 3.43 -12.73 -19.50
N TRP A 304 2.59 -13.61 -18.94
CA TRP A 304 2.13 -14.81 -19.61
C TRP A 304 1.39 -14.48 -20.92
N MET A 305 0.44 -13.55 -20.86
CA MET A 305 -0.37 -13.16 -22.00
C MET A 305 0.44 -12.45 -23.09
N LYS A 306 1.16 -11.40 -22.73
CA LYS A 306 1.81 -10.51 -23.70
C LYS A 306 3.15 -11.04 -24.19
N ASP A 307 4.01 -11.50 -23.27
CA ASP A 307 5.38 -11.85 -23.58
C ASP A 307 5.53 -13.32 -24.00
N ILE A 308 4.68 -14.23 -23.48
CA ILE A 308 4.74 -15.66 -23.82
C ILE A 308 3.73 -16.03 -24.90
N LEU A 309 2.46 -15.63 -24.73
CA LEU A 309 1.40 -16.01 -25.67
C LEU A 309 1.27 -15.02 -26.85
N HIS A 310 1.83 -13.82 -26.73
CA HIS A 310 1.66 -12.72 -27.69
C HIS A 310 0.19 -12.42 -27.99
N SER A 311 -0.65 -12.42 -26.95
CA SER A 311 -2.08 -12.20 -27.01
C SER A 311 -2.53 -11.06 -26.09
N ASP A 312 -3.39 -10.19 -26.59
CA ASP A 312 -4.09 -9.16 -25.82
C ASP A 312 -5.53 -9.56 -25.45
N ASP A 313 -5.97 -10.76 -25.87
CA ASP A 313 -7.34 -11.24 -25.65
C ASP A 313 -7.47 -12.01 -24.32
N PHE A 314 -7.38 -11.26 -23.23
CA PHE A 314 -7.50 -11.81 -21.88
C PHE A 314 -8.83 -12.52 -21.61
N VAL A 315 -9.90 -12.13 -22.27
CA VAL A 315 -11.24 -12.67 -22.04
C VAL A 315 -11.38 -14.05 -22.68
N ASN A 316 -11.03 -14.18 -23.95
CA ASN A 316 -11.17 -15.46 -24.66
C ASN A 316 -10.19 -16.52 -24.15
N GLU A 317 -8.99 -16.12 -23.70
CA GLU A 317 -8.03 -17.06 -23.11
C GLU A 317 -8.51 -17.69 -21.79
N GLN A 318 -9.41 -17.02 -21.07
CA GLN A 318 -9.99 -17.53 -19.82
C GLN A 318 -11.20 -18.46 -20.03
N LYS A 319 -11.88 -18.40 -21.17
CA LYS A 319 -13.10 -19.17 -21.43
C LYS A 319 -12.95 -20.69 -21.23
N PRO A 320 -11.90 -21.35 -21.71
CA PRO A 320 -11.74 -22.80 -21.49
C PRO A 320 -11.69 -23.17 -20.00
N LEU A 321 -11.13 -22.30 -19.16
CA LEU A 321 -11.03 -22.53 -17.71
C LEU A 321 -12.40 -22.42 -17.01
N GLU A 322 -13.31 -21.61 -17.55
CA GLU A 322 -14.67 -21.44 -17.01
C GLU A 322 -15.57 -22.62 -17.40
N GLU A 323 -15.41 -23.13 -18.64
CA GLU A 323 -16.28 -24.13 -19.25
C GLU A 323 -15.93 -25.57 -18.82
N ASP A 324 -14.65 -25.89 -18.73
CA ASP A 324 -14.17 -27.28 -18.53
C ASP A 324 -14.31 -27.81 -17.10
N GLY A 325 -14.65 -26.97 -16.11
CA GLY A 325 -14.85 -27.39 -14.71
C GLY A 325 -13.59 -27.92 -14.02
N ARG A 326 -12.39 -27.67 -14.60
CA ARG A 326 -11.08 -28.21 -14.14
C ARG A 326 -10.48 -27.46 -12.96
N LEU A 327 -11.14 -26.43 -12.42
CA LEU A 327 -10.61 -25.64 -11.31
C LEU A 327 -10.23 -26.52 -10.12
N GLY A 328 -9.02 -26.32 -9.61
CA GLY A 328 -8.47 -27.07 -8.49
C GLY A 328 -8.01 -28.50 -8.83
N GLU A 329 -8.02 -28.90 -10.09
CA GLU A 329 -7.54 -30.21 -10.59
C GLU A 329 -6.30 -30.10 -11.48
N ASN A 330 -5.73 -28.89 -11.60
CA ASN A 330 -4.54 -28.67 -12.42
C ASN A 330 -3.33 -29.45 -11.84
N HIS A 331 -2.62 -30.15 -12.73
CA HIS A 331 -1.40 -30.85 -12.39
C HIS A 331 -0.16 -29.97 -12.52
N VAL A 332 -0.27 -28.81 -13.20
CA VAL A 332 0.79 -27.81 -13.36
C VAL A 332 0.70 -26.78 -12.25
N TYR A 333 1.82 -26.47 -11.63
CA TYR A 333 1.96 -25.42 -10.61
C TYR A 333 2.88 -24.32 -11.14
N PHE A 334 2.59 -23.09 -10.73
CA PHE A 334 3.43 -21.93 -11.04
C PHE A 334 3.87 -21.23 -9.76
N LEU A 335 5.19 -21.10 -9.56
CA LEU A 335 5.76 -20.21 -8.55
C LEU A 335 5.86 -18.79 -9.13
N PRO A 336 5.15 -17.78 -8.59
CA PRO A 336 4.99 -16.47 -9.25
C PRO A 336 6.15 -15.47 -9.02
N TYR A 337 7.35 -15.95 -8.70
CA TYR A 337 8.48 -15.12 -8.22
C TYR A 337 9.32 -14.52 -9.36
N LEU A 338 8.68 -13.90 -10.37
CA LEU A 338 9.37 -13.32 -11.55
C LEU A 338 10.44 -12.28 -11.17
N MET A 339 10.22 -11.52 -10.10
CA MET A 339 11.11 -10.45 -9.63
C MET A 339 11.70 -10.73 -8.24
N GLY A 340 11.83 -11.99 -7.85
CA GLY A 340 12.06 -12.35 -6.46
C GLY A 340 10.76 -12.34 -5.66
N GLU A 341 10.84 -12.54 -4.34
CA GLU A 341 9.65 -12.45 -3.49
C GLU A 341 9.96 -11.80 -2.14
N ARG A 342 9.02 -10.96 -1.67
CA ARG A 342 9.08 -10.35 -0.35
C ARG A 342 8.35 -11.22 0.66
N SER A 343 7.05 -11.20 0.68
CA SER A 343 6.25 -11.96 1.67
C SER A 343 5.82 -13.33 1.14
N PRO A 344 6.00 -14.42 1.91
CA PRO A 344 6.62 -14.45 3.24
C PRO A 344 8.12 -14.74 3.21
N HIS A 345 8.75 -14.85 2.04
CA HIS A 345 10.07 -15.47 1.87
C HIS A 345 11.25 -14.53 2.11
N ASN A 346 11.09 -13.23 1.91
CA ASN A 346 12.17 -12.23 1.95
C ASN A 346 13.39 -12.66 1.12
N ASP A 347 13.15 -13.20 -0.09
CA ASP A 347 14.17 -13.76 -0.99
C ASP A 347 14.17 -13.03 -2.35
N PRO A 348 15.05 -12.04 -2.55
CA PRO A 348 15.16 -11.34 -3.83
C PRO A 348 15.76 -12.23 -4.94
N SER A 349 16.34 -13.38 -4.59
CA SER A 349 16.94 -14.33 -5.52
C SER A 349 15.93 -15.36 -6.04
N ALA A 350 14.75 -15.48 -5.42
CA ALA A 350 13.70 -16.39 -5.88
C ALA A 350 13.34 -16.11 -7.35
N ARG A 351 13.03 -17.15 -8.11
CA ARG A 351 12.60 -17.03 -9.51
C ARG A 351 11.36 -17.86 -9.76
N ALA A 352 10.59 -17.43 -10.77
CA ALA A 352 9.41 -18.15 -11.21
C ALA A 352 9.75 -19.53 -11.79
N ALA A 353 8.85 -20.48 -11.62
CA ALA A 353 8.99 -21.82 -12.16
C ALA A 353 7.63 -22.46 -12.45
N PHE A 354 7.52 -23.17 -13.56
CA PHE A 354 6.43 -24.12 -13.82
C PHE A 354 6.87 -25.51 -13.43
N ILE A 355 6.02 -26.26 -12.73
CA ILE A 355 6.33 -27.58 -12.17
C ILE A 355 5.17 -28.54 -12.47
N GLY A 356 5.46 -29.75 -12.88
CA GLY A 356 4.46 -30.80 -13.10
C GLY A 356 3.94 -30.93 -14.55
N MET A 357 4.57 -30.25 -15.51
CA MET A 357 4.20 -30.38 -16.92
C MET A 357 4.40 -31.81 -17.45
N SER A 358 3.50 -32.24 -18.32
CA SER A 358 3.51 -33.52 -19.03
C SER A 358 3.21 -33.29 -20.52
N MET A 359 3.22 -34.38 -21.31
CA MET A 359 2.98 -34.27 -22.77
C MET A 359 1.56 -33.80 -23.16
N ASP A 360 0.61 -33.90 -22.24
CA ASP A 360 -0.77 -33.49 -22.38
C ASP A 360 -1.04 -32.11 -21.80
N THR A 361 -0.04 -31.44 -21.23
CA THR A 361 -0.19 -30.07 -20.74
C THR A 361 -0.51 -29.12 -21.88
N ASP A 362 -1.62 -28.43 -21.78
CA ASP A 362 -2.08 -27.48 -22.78
C ASP A 362 -1.91 -26.01 -22.33
N ARG A 363 -2.28 -25.09 -23.21
CA ARG A 363 -2.22 -23.63 -22.98
C ARG A 363 -3.11 -23.18 -21.83
N ALA A 364 -4.28 -23.83 -21.67
CA ALA A 364 -5.23 -23.52 -20.62
C ALA A 364 -4.71 -23.97 -19.24
N ASP A 365 -4.07 -25.13 -19.15
CA ASP A 365 -3.41 -25.59 -17.92
C ASP A 365 -2.35 -24.61 -17.44
N MET A 366 -1.55 -24.07 -18.36
CA MET A 366 -0.50 -23.10 -18.05
C MET A 366 -1.09 -21.79 -17.56
N LEU A 367 -2.14 -21.25 -18.19
CA LEU A 367 -2.82 -20.04 -17.74
C LEU A 367 -3.50 -20.24 -16.38
N GLN A 368 -4.14 -21.38 -16.16
CA GLN A 368 -4.73 -21.76 -14.88
C GLN A 368 -3.65 -21.80 -13.79
N ALA A 369 -2.49 -22.40 -14.07
CA ALA A 369 -1.36 -22.43 -13.13
C ALA A 369 -0.88 -21.04 -12.73
N VAL A 370 -0.86 -20.07 -13.66
CA VAL A 370 -0.51 -18.67 -13.34
C VAL A 370 -1.50 -18.06 -12.36
N PHE A 371 -2.81 -18.20 -12.58
CA PHE A 371 -3.83 -17.67 -11.68
C PHE A 371 -3.81 -18.32 -10.30
N GLU A 372 -3.72 -19.64 -10.28
CA GLU A 372 -3.66 -20.43 -9.05
C GLU A 372 -2.36 -20.16 -8.28
N GLY A 373 -1.22 -20.06 -8.98
CA GLY A 373 0.09 -19.79 -8.37
C GLY A 373 0.14 -18.45 -7.65
N VAL A 374 -0.41 -17.39 -8.24
CA VAL A 374 -0.54 -16.08 -7.59
C VAL A 374 -1.45 -16.17 -6.36
N ALA A 375 -2.60 -16.84 -6.48
CA ALA A 375 -3.51 -17.02 -5.34
C ALA A 375 -2.87 -17.82 -4.19
N TYR A 376 -2.11 -18.88 -4.51
CA TYR A 376 -1.37 -19.67 -3.51
C TYR A 376 -0.27 -18.85 -2.83
N GLY A 377 0.50 -18.07 -3.58
CA GLY A 377 1.54 -17.19 -3.00
C GLY A 377 0.96 -16.13 -2.06
N LEU A 378 -0.19 -15.55 -2.40
CA LEU A 378 -0.92 -14.64 -1.51
C LEU A 378 -1.46 -15.39 -0.27
N ARG A 379 -1.89 -16.65 -0.44
CA ARG A 379 -2.30 -17.49 0.68
C ARG A 379 -1.16 -17.77 1.65
N ASP A 380 0.08 -17.89 1.20
CA ASP A 380 1.23 -18.06 2.11
C ASP A 380 1.29 -16.93 3.14
N SER A 381 1.04 -15.67 2.73
CA SER A 381 0.94 -14.52 3.64
C SER A 381 -0.26 -14.62 4.59
N LEU A 382 -1.41 -15.10 4.11
CA LEU A 382 -2.60 -15.32 4.93
C LEU A 382 -2.35 -16.38 6.03
N GLU A 383 -1.64 -17.46 5.70
CA GLU A 383 -1.33 -18.50 6.69
C GLU A 383 -0.39 -17.99 7.79
N VAL A 384 0.54 -17.08 7.46
CA VAL A 384 1.35 -16.38 8.48
C VAL A 384 0.44 -15.56 9.41
N ALA A 385 -0.48 -14.76 8.88
CA ALA A 385 -1.41 -13.98 9.69
C ALA A 385 -2.29 -14.88 10.59
N LYS A 386 -2.78 -16.01 10.06
CA LYS A 386 -3.54 -17.01 10.84
C LYS A 386 -2.71 -17.58 11.99
N SER A 387 -1.42 -17.83 11.78
CA SER A 387 -0.54 -18.34 12.86
C SER A 387 -0.38 -17.32 13.99
N LEU A 388 -0.58 -16.04 13.71
CA LEU A 388 -0.58 -14.94 14.69
C LEU A 388 -1.96 -14.71 15.32
N GLY A 389 -2.95 -15.56 15.01
CA GLY A 389 -4.31 -15.46 15.55
C GLY A 389 -5.23 -14.52 14.77
N VAL A 390 -4.80 -14.01 13.59
CA VAL A 390 -5.61 -13.11 12.75
C VAL A 390 -6.14 -13.88 11.55
N ALA A 391 -7.41 -14.26 11.57
CA ALA A 391 -8.05 -15.11 10.57
C ALA A 391 -9.29 -14.43 9.95
N PRO A 392 -9.12 -13.58 8.93
CA PRO A 392 -10.25 -12.93 8.27
C PRO A 392 -11.14 -13.95 7.55
N LYS A 393 -12.45 -13.68 7.51
CA LYS A 393 -13.44 -14.54 6.84
C LYS A 393 -13.86 -14.01 5.46
N SER A 394 -13.56 -12.76 5.19
CA SER A 394 -13.86 -12.10 3.92
C SER A 394 -12.74 -11.14 3.54
N THR A 395 -12.61 -10.89 2.26
CA THR A 395 -11.68 -9.90 1.73
C THR A 395 -12.40 -9.02 0.71
N THR A 396 -12.06 -7.73 0.70
CA THR A 396 -12.38 -6.87 -0.44
C THR A 396 -11.22 -6.97 -1.42
N ILE A 397 -11.51 -7.24 -2.69
CA ILE A 397 -10.49 -7.34 -3.75
C ILE A 397 -10.51 -6.13 -4.66
N CYS A 398 -9.34 -5.61 -5.02
CA CYS A 398 -9.16 -4.47 -5.91
C CYS A 398 -7.99 -4.68 -6.89
N GLY A 399 -7.75 -3.71 -7.76
CA GLY A 399 -6.71 -3.78 -8.79
C GLY A 399 -7.14 -4.43 -10.10
N GLY A 400 -6.25 -4.42 -11.10
CA GLY A 400 -6.56 -4.89 -12.47
C GLY A 400 -7.00 -6.35 -12.53
N GLY A 401 -6.37 -7.22 -11.75
CA GLY A 401 -6.69 -8.65 -11.67
C GLY A 401 -8.08 -8.93 -11.08
N ALA A 402 -8.60 -8.05 -10.23
CA ALA A 402 -9.92 -8.17 -9.64
C ALA A 402 -11.07 -8.07 -10.66
N LYS A 403 -10.82 -7.56 -11.87
CA LYS A 403 -11.81 -7.48 -12.97
C LYS A 403 -12.16 -8.87 -13.52
N SER A 404 -11.27 -9.87 -13.39
CA SER A 404 -11.55 -11.24 -13.81
C SER A 404 -12.43 -11.94 -12.78
N VAL A 405 -13.65 -12.30 -13.21
CA VAL A 405 -14.60 -13.10 -12.40
C VAL A 405 -14.00 -14.46 -12.06
N LEU A 406 -13.33 -15.07 -13.04
CA LEU A 406 -12.63 -16.35 -12.86
C LEU A 406 -11.55 -16.25 -11.77
N TRP A 407 -10.71 -15.22 -11.82
CA TRP A 407 -9.65 -15.08 -10.81
C TRP A 407 -10.21 -14.80 -9.42
N ARG A 408 -11.28 -13.99 -9.31
CA ARG A 408 -12.01 -13.84 -8.01
C ARG A 408 -12.52 -15.18 -7.48
N LYS A 409 -13.05 -16.05 -8.35
CA LYS A 409 -13.50 -17.38 -7.99
C LYS A 409 -12.33 -18.27 -7.51
N ILE A 410 -11.20 -18.24 -8.19
CA ILE A 410 -9.99 -18.96 -7.78
C ILE A 410 -9.52 -18.46 -6.40
N VAL A 411 -9.39 -17.15 -6.22
CA VAL A 411 -8.96 -16.54 -4.95
C VAL A 411 -9.92 -16.93 -3.81
N ALA A 412 -11.24 -16.83 -4.02
CA ALA A 412 -12.23 -17.19 -3.00
C ALA A 412 -12.05 -18.63 -2.51
N ASN A 413 -11.81 -19.55 -3.43
CA ASN A 413 -11.67 -20.97 -3.12
C ASN A 413 -10.28 -21.34 -2.57
N VAL A 414 -9.20 -20.75 -3.11
CA VAL A 414 -7.82 -20.95 -2.59
C VAL A 414 -7.70 -20.42 -1.17
N MET A 415 -8.27 -19.27 -0.86
CA MET A 415 -8.20 -18.66 0.48
C MET A 415 -9.29 -19.15 1.42
N ASN A 416 -10.30 -19.85 0.90
CA ASN A 416 -11.53 -20.23 1.65
C ASN A 416 -12.17 -19.01 2.32
N MET A 417 -12.37 -17.94 1.55
CA MET A 417 -12.89 -16.67 2.04
C MET A 417 -13.92 -16.09 1.05
N GLN A 418 -14.91 -15.39 1.57
CA GLN A 418 -15.77 -14.53 0.76
C GLN A 418 -14.91 -13.42 0.13
N VAL A 419 -15.09 -13.17 -1.16
CA VAL A 419 -14.41 -12.11 -1.93
C VAL A 419 -15.45 -11.11 -2.41
N ASP A 420 -15.34 -9.88 -1.93
CA ASP A 420 -16.22 -8.76 -2.29
C ASP A 420 -15.47 -7.78 -3.21
N THR A 421 -16.18 -7.13 -4.12
CA THR A 421 -15.74 -5.93 -4.84
C THR A 421 -16.53 -4.72 -4.36
N VAL A 422 -16.03 -3.51 -4.58
CA VAL A 422 -16.69 -2.26 -4.20
C VAL A 422 -17.09 -1.45 -5.42
N GLU A 423 -18.07 -0.54 -5.27
CA GLU A 423 -18.54 0.31 -6.36
C GLU A 423 -17.50 1.35 -6.77
N VAL A 424 -16.78 1.94 -5.80
CA VAL A 424 -15.75 2.94 -6.03
C VAL A 424 -14.37 2.28 -5.96
N GLU A 425 -13.67 2.27 -7.10
CA GLU A 425 -12.35 1.60 -7.24
C GLU A 425 -11.16 2.53 -6.88
N GLU A 426 -11.42 3.80 -6.52
CA GLU A 426 -10.43 4.85 -6.23
C GLU A 426 -9.93 4.82 -4.76
N GLY A 427 -9.49 3.64 -4.30
CA GLY A 427 -9.20 3.32 -2.90
C GLY A 427 -8.51 4.42 -2.09
N PRO A 428 -7.24 4.85 -2.38
CA PRO A 428 -6.54 5.80 -1.52
C PRO A 428 -7.18 7.20 -1.51
N ALA A 429 -7.59 7.73 -2.68
CA ALA A 429 -8.24 9.04 -2.76
C ALA A 429 -9.61 9.02 -2.07
N TYR A 430 -10.38 7.94 -2.25
CA TYR A 430 -11.67 7.79 -1.60
C TYR A 430 -11.52 7.66 -0.08
N GLY A 431 -10.57 6.85 0.38
CA GLY A 431 -10.22 6.74 1.81
C GLY A 431 -9.81 8.08 2.41
N GLY A 432 -9.00 8.88 1.69
CA GLY A 432 -8.66 10.24 2.09
C GLY A 432 -9.91 11.11 2.26
N ALA A 433 -10.86 11.10 1.30
CA ALA A 433 -12.10 11.87 1.43
C ALA A 433 -12.96 11.42 2.62
N ILE A 434 -13.02 10.10 2.91
CA ILE A 434 -13.70 9.56 4.10
C ILE A 434 -13.02 10.06 5.38
N LEU A 435 -11.69 10.01 5.47
CA LEU A 435 -10.94 10.53 6.62
C LEU A 435 -11.20 12.04 6.84
N ALA A 436 -11.30 12.83 5.76
CA ALA A 436 -11.66 14.24 5.84
C ALA A 436 -13.08 14.46 6.39
N ALA A 437 -14.05 13.61 6.01
CA ALA A 437 -15.41 13.69 6.52
C ALA A 437 -15.48 13.36 8.01
N VAL A 438 -14.72 12.36 8.47
CA VAL A 438 -14.60 12.02 9.91
C VAL A 438 -13.94 13.17 10.68
N ALA A 439 -12.82 13.70 10.20
CA ALA A 439 -12.11 14.81 10.83
C ALA A 439 -12.97 16.07 10.97
N ASN A 440 -13.92 16.29 10.06
CA ASN A 440 -14.89 17.38 10.11
C ASN A 440 -16.12 17.09 11.00
N GLY A 441 -16.19 15.91 11.62
CA GLY A 441 -17.28 15.51 12.50
C GLY A 441 -18.58 15.09 11.79
N CYS A 442 -18.50 14.71 10.49
CA CYS A 442 -19.64 14.16 9.76
C CYS A 442 -20.00 12.76 10.24
N PHE A 443 -19.03 12.03 10.76
CA PHE A 443 -19.17 10.69 11.36
C PHE A 443 -18.39 10.67 12.68
N GLU A 444 -18.82 9.80 13.59
CA GLU A 444 -18.20 9.68 14.92
C GLU A 444 -16.78 9.06 14.83
N ASN A 445 -16.60 8.09 13.94
CA ASN A 445 -15.33 7.39 13.72
C ASN A 445 -15.22 6.88 12.27
N VAL A 446 -14.07 6.32 11.94
CA VAL A 446 -13.75 5.82 10.60
C VAL A 446 -14.59 4.57 10.25
N GLU A 447 -14.88 3.72 11.22
CA GLU A 447 -15.69 2.49 11.02
C GLU A 447 -17.12 2.84 10.62
N ASP A 448 -17.76 3.76 11.33
CA ASP A 448 -19.11 4.24 11.01
C ASP A 448 -19.16 4.92 9.63
N ALA A 449 -18.15 5.73 9.32
CA ALA A 449 -18.05 6.38 8.01
C ALA A 449 -17.93 5.35 6.88
N ALA A 450 -17.02 4.39 7.01
CA ALA A 450 -16.82 3.34 6.01
C ALA A 450 -18.08 2.47 5.84
N ALA A 451 -18.76 2.11 6.93
CA ALA A 451 -20.00 1.34 6.88
C ALA A 451 -21.14 2.11 6.20
N ALA A 452 -21.21 3.44 6.40
CA ALA A 452 -22.22 4.30 5.79
C ALA A 452 -21.94 4.60 4.32
N ILE A 453 -20.67 4.73 3.92
CA ILE A 453 -20.25 5.26 2.62
C ILE A 453 -19.89 4.15 1.63
N VAL A 454 -19.07 3.15 2.04
CA VAL A 454 -18.55 2.14 1.11
C VAL A 454 -19.63 1.13 0.74
N ARG A 455 -19.87 0.96 -0.54
CA ARG A 455 -20.87 0.03 -1.09
C ARG A 455 -20.20 -1.15 -1.76
N LYS A 456 -20.66 -2.37 -1.41
CA LYS A 456 -20.29 -3.59 -2.13
C LYS A 456 -20.98 -3.63 -3.48
N LYS A 457 -20.25 -4.09 -4.50
CA LYS A 457 -20.75 -4.27 -5.87
C LYS A 457 -21.11 -5.72 -6.14
N ASP A 458 -20.14 -6.63 -6.00
CA ASP A 458 -20.29 -8.06 -6.23
C ASP A 458 -19.72 -8.86 -5.06
N THR A 459 -20.24 -10.07 -4.88
CA THR A 459 -19.75 -11.04 -3.88
C THR A 459 -19.51 -12.40 -4.54
N THR A 460 -18.33 -12.96 -4.30
CA THR A 460 -17.96 -14.32 -4.74
C THR A 460 -17.77 -15.19 -3.50
N MET A 461 -18.58 -16.23 -3.36
CA MET A 461 -18.50 -17.18 -2.25
C MET A 461 -17.60 -18.36 -2.60
N PRO A 462 -16.81 -18.88 -1.65
CA PRO A 462 -16.08 -20.14 -1.83
C PRO A 462 -17.07 -21.33 -1.92
N SER A 463 -16.73 -22.31 -2.73
CA SER A 463 -17.46 -23.57 -2.85
C SER A 463 -16.77 -24.65 -2.02
N PRO A 464 -17.42 -25.35 -1.09
CA PRO A 464 -16.78 -26.39 -0.27
C PRO A 464 -16.04 -27.45 -1.08
N GLN A 465 -16.59 -27.84 -2.25
CA GLN A 465 -15.98 -28.82 -3.14
C GLN A 465 -14.69 -28.30 -3.79
N LEU A 466 -14.66 -27.03 -4.24
CA LEU A 466 -13.45 -26.42 -4.80
C LEU A 466 -12.41 -26.14 -3.69
N VAL A 467 -12.85 -25.70 -2.51
CA VAL A 467 -11.96 -25.50 -1.37
C VAL A 467 -11.21 -26.79 -1.04
N GLU A 468 -11.89 -27.95 -0.98
CA GLU A 468 -11.24 -29.23 -0.73
C GLU A 468 -10.17 -29.56 -1.78
N LYS A 469 -10.44 -29.28 -3.08
CA LYS A 469 -9.47 -29.48 -4.16
C LYS A 469 -8.28 -28.56 -3.99
N TYR A 470 -8.51 -27.27 -3.74
CA TYR A 470 -7.46 -26.26 -3.55
C TYR A 470 -6.61 -26.49 -2.29
N GLU A 471 -7.18 -27.04 -1.21
CA GLU A 471 -6.41 -27.45 -0.03
C GLU A 471 -5.35 -28.52 -0.39
N LYS A 472 -5.72 -29.52 -1.20
CA LYS A 472 -4.78 -30.54 -1.71
C LYS A 472 -3.71 -29.92 -2.61
N GLY A 473 -4.10 -28.98 -3.49
CA GLY A 473 -3.20 -28.22 -4.36
C GLY A 473 -2.20 -27.37 -3.56
N TYR A 474 -2.70 -26.62 -2.59
CA TYR A 474 -1.87 -25.77 -1.73
C TYR A 474 -0.88 -26.58 -0.89
N ALA A 475 -1.30 -27.74 -0.37
CA ALA A 475 -0.41 -28.65 0.36
C ALA A 475 0.81 -29.13 -0.46
N LYS A 476 0.67 -29.21 -1.79
CA LYS A 476 1.79 -29.48 -2.71
C LYS A 476 2.57 -28.20 -3.02
N PHE A 477 1.87 -27.09 -3.35
CA PHE A 477 2.48 -25.83 -3.73
C PHE A 477 3.54 -25.35 -2.73
N LYS A 478 3.21 -25.33 -1.44
CA LYS A 478 4.11 -24.88 -0.37
C LYS A 478 5.40 -25.69 -0.20
N GLN A 479 5.52 -26.84 -0.87
CA GLN A 479 6.74 -27.66 -0.84
C GLN A 479 7.74 -27.26 -1.93
N PHE A 480 7.30 -26.56 -2.98
CA PHE A 480 8.14 -26.29 -4.15
C PHE A 480 9.18 -25.21 -3.89
N TYR A 481 8.81 -24.08 -3.26
CA TYR A 481 9.78 -23.04 -2.96
C TYR A 481 10.94 -23.53 -2.08
N PRO A 482 10.73 -24.24 -0.95
CA PRO A 482 11.83 -24.79 -0.16
C PRO A 482 12.73 -25.77 -0.95
N ALA A 483 12.15 -26.55 -1.88
CA ALA A 483 12.89 -27.48 -2.71
C ALA A 483 13.79 -26.79 -3.77
N LEU A 484 13.39 -25.59 -4.23
CA LEU A 484 14.09 -24.82 -5.26
C LEU A 484 14.97 -23.71 -4.70
N LYS A 485 14.80 -23.32 -3.43
CA LYS A 485 15.59 -22.27 -2.79
C LYS A 485 17.08 -22.49 -2.95
N GLY A 486 17.80 -21.48 -3.45
CA GLY A 486 19.24 -21.52 -3.69
C GLY A 486 19.66 -22.33 -4.92
N LYS A 487 18.73 -22.66 -5.83
CA LYS A 487 19.02 -23.37 -7.10
C LYS A 487 18.77 -22.51 -8.35
N TYR A 488 18.50 -21.21 -8.16
CA TYR A 488 18.27 -20.27 -9.24
C TYR A 488 19.58 -19.68 -9.77
#